data_4695d5267b71e1a0626d39cf99315312
#
_entry.id   4695d5267b71e1a0626d39cf99315312
#
_cell.length_a   1.000
_cell.length_b   1.000
_cell.length_c   1.000
_cell.angle_alpha   90.00
_cell.angle_beta   90.00
_cell.angle_gamma   90.00
#
_symmetry.space_group_name_H-M   'P 1'
#
loop_
_entity.id
_entity.type
_entity.pdbx_description
1 polymer ?
#
loop_
_entity_poly.entity_id
_entity_poly.type
_entity_poly.pdbx_seq_one_letter_code
_entity_poly.pdbx_strand_id
1 'polypeptide(L)'
;YAVSHMLVMPLIVWWLANMAVPGVMLTPELQALMLLAFISGFCFEITRKTKGPEEERDTIESYSRIFGTQGSAMVVMGLVTAMVANQIWLINLLSPEKFPVWSGVVLGLFWLMGMKQLLAFTKAPSTQGREKNEKSVALTLLAGYAVVIGVVLSLHGSVLV
;
A
#
# COMPACT_ATOMS: atom_id res chain seq x y z
N TYR A 1 9.57 3.02 16.14
CA TYR A 1 10.52 2.57 15.09
C TYR A 1 9.87 2.57 13.70
N ALA A 2 8.77 1.82 13.47
CA ALA A 2 8.17 1.70 12.14
C ALA A 2 7.73 3.04 11.55
N VAL A 3 7.05 3.89 12.32
CA VAL A 3 6.59 5.20 11.85
C VAL A 3 7.78 6.07 11.44
N SER A 4 8.79 6.21 12.30
CA SER A 4 9.96 7.04 12.03
C SER A 4 10.77 6.52 10.84
N HIS A 5 10.90 5.19 10.71
CA HIS A 5 11.59 4.56 9.59
C HIS A 5 10.84 4.76 8.27
N MET A 6 9.52 4.64 8.27
CA MET A 6 8.71 4.82 7.07
C MET A 6 8.56 6.29 6.65
N LEU A 7 8.81 7.27 7.54
CA LEU A 7 8.86 8.69 7.16
C LEU A 7 9.97 9.03 6.16
N VAL A 8 10.95 8.15 5.99
CA VAL A 8 11.98 8.30 4.95
C VAL A 8 11.40 8.11 3.55
N MET A 9 10.35 7.28 3.38
CA MET A 9 9.77 6.98 2.07
C MET A 9 9.21 8.21 1.34
N PRO A 10 8.40 9.10 1.96
CA PRO A 10 8.01 10.37 1.37
C PRO A 10 9.20 11.24 0.95
N LEU A 11 10.24 11.29 1.77
CA LEU A 11 11.44 12.10 1.47
C LEU A 11 12.20 11.56 0.26
N ILE A 12 12.27 10.22 0.10
CA ILE A 12 12.84 9.59 -1.09
C ILE A 12 12.05 9.98 -2.33
N VAL A 13 10.71 9.92 -2.28
CA VAL A 13 9.86 10.32 -3.41
C VAL A 13 10.07 11.78 -3.76
N TRP A 14 10.10 12.66 -2.78
CA TRP A 14 10.36 14.09 -3.00
C TRP A 14 11.77 14.34 -3.57
N TRP A 15 12.79 13.65 -3.06
CA TRP A 15 14.14 13.73 -3.56
C TRP A 15 14.24 13.28 -5.03
N LEU A 16 13.63 12.16 -5.39
CA LEU A 16 13.57 11.66 -6.76
C LEU A 16 12.84 12.65 -7.69
N ALA A 17 11.75 13.26 -7.24
CA ALA A 17 11.01 14.27 -8.00
C ALA A 17 11.90 15.50 -8.28
N ASN A 18 12.68 15.97 -7.29
CA ASN A 18 13.62 17.06 -7.48
C ASN A 18 14.82 16.71 -8.37
N MET A 19 15.23 15.45 -8.41
CA MET A 19 16.24 15.00 -9.39
C MET A 19 15.70 15.02 -10.82
N ALA A 20 14.44 14.66 -11.01
CA ALA A 20 13.79 14.66 -12.33
C ALA A 20 13.45 16.08 -12.80
N VAL A 21 12.96 16.94 -11.90
CA VAL A 21 12.58 18.33 -12.15
C VAL A 21 13.13 19.20 -11.02
N PRO A 22 14.31 19.84 -11.20
CA PRO A 22 14.90 20.69 -10.19
C PRO A 22 13.97 21.81 -9.72
N GLY A 23 13.75 21.91 -8.41
CA GLY A 23 12.85 22.91 -7.83
C GLY A 23 11.37 22.58 -7.97
N VAL A 24 11.02 21.30 -8.18
CA VAL A 24 9.61 20.87 -8.28
C VAL A 24 8.82 21.31 -7.05
N MET A 25 7.65 21.90 -7.30
CA MET A 25 6.73 22.29 -6.22
C MET A 25 6.00 21.06 -5.66
N LEU A 26 5.60 21.13 -4.39
CA LEU A 26 4.78 20.12 -3.74
C LEU A 26 3.32 20.21 -4.24
N THR A 27 3.06 19.68 -5.42
CA THR A 27 1.70 19.58 -5.96
C THR A 27 0.88 18.55 -5.20
N PRO A 28 -0.48 18.61 -5.27
CA PRO A 28 -1.34 17.59 -4.66
C PRO A 28 -1.03 16.17 -5.13
N GLU A 29 -0.68 15.97 -6.40
CA GLU A 29 -0.30 14.68 -6.98
C GLU A 29 0.99 14.14 -6.33
N LEU A 30 2.00 15.01 -6.20
CA LEU A 30 3.25 14.64 -5.54
C LEU A 30 3.03 14.31 -4.07
N GLN A 31 2.22 15.11 -3.36
CA GLN A 31 1.84 14.83 -1.96
C GLN A 31 1.10 13.49 -1.83
N ALA A 32 0.15 13.21 -2.73
CA ALA A 32 -0.55 11.92 -2.75
C ALA A 32 0.40 10.75 -3.01
N LEU A 33 1.38 10.91 -3.91
CA LEU A 33 2.40 9.91 -4.18
C LEU A 33 3.33 9.69 -2.98
N MET A 34 3.74 10.76 -2.31
CA MET A 34 4.55 10.71 -1.07
C MET A 34 3.78 9.99 0.05
N LEU A 35 2.50 10.29 0.21
CA LEU A 35 1.62 9.61 1.17
C LEU A 35 1.43 8.14 0.83
N LEU A 36 1.27 7.81 -0.46
CA LEU A 36 1.18 6.43 -0.94
C LEU A 36 2.45 5.65 -0.57
N ALA A 37 3.63 6.21 -0.77
CA ALA A 37 4.89 5.58 -0.42
C ALA A 37 4.99 5.30 1.09
N PHE A 38 4.56 6.25 1.93
CA PHE A 38 4.51 6.07 3.38
C PHE A 38 3.55 4.96 3.79
N ILE A 39 2.29 5.01 3.33
CA ILE A 39 1.26 4.02 3.69
C ILE A 39 1.67 2.63 3.21
N SER A 40 2.18 2.51 1.99
CA SER A 40 2.62 1.23 1.41
C SER A 40 3.77 0.61 2.19
N GLY A 41 4.80 1.38 2.51
CA GLY A 41 5.93 0.92 3.31
C GLY A 41 5.50 0.51 4.72
N PHE A 42 4.65 1.32 5.36
CA PHE A 42 4.13 1.04 6.69
C PHE A 42 3.23 -0.19 6.72
N CYS A 43 2.34 -0.34 5.73
CA CYS A 43 1.49 -1.51 5.56
C CYS A 43 2.32 -2.79 5.41
N PHE A 44 3.33 -2.78 4.54
CA PHE A 44 4.19 -3.93 4.31
C PHE A 44 5.01 -4.30 5.55
N GLU A 45 5.57 -3.31 6.26
CA GLU A 45 6.34 -3.54 7.50
C GLU A 45 5.48 -4.17 8.59
N ILE A 46 4.25 -3.68 8.81
CA ILE A 46 3.34 -4.27 9.81
C ILE A 46 2.93 -5.68 9.39
N THR A 47 2.61 -5.88 8.10
CA THR A 47 2.22 -7.20 7.58
C THR A 47 3.32 -8.23 7.82
N ARG A 48 4.57 -7.90 7.51
CA ARG A 48 5.73 -8.78 7.68
C ARG A 48 5.97 -9.17 9.14
N LYS A 49 5.68 -8.26 10.06
CA LYS A 49 5.83 -8.48 11.51
C LYS A 49 4.54 -8.94 12.21
N THR A 50 3.47 -9.23 11.47
CA THR A 50 2.27 -9.87 12.00
C THR A 50 2.44 -11.38 11.94
N LYS A 51 2.74 -11.99 13.07
CA LYS A 51 3.08 -13.41 13.19
C LYS A 51 1.86 -14.26 13.51
N GLY A 52 1.92 -15.55 13.12
CA GLY A 52 1.02 -16.57 13.67
C GLY A 52 1.47 -16.99 15.07
N PRO A 53 0.59 -17.60 15.90
CA PRO A 53 0.92 -18.02 17.27
C PRO A 53 2.14 -18.94 17.34
N GLU A 54 2.36 -19.76 16.30
CA GLU A 54 3.46 -20.74 16.23
C GLU A 54 4.84 -20.07 16.02
N GLU A 55 4.84 -18.82 15.53
CA GLU A 55 6.05 -18.08 15.15
C GLU A 55 6.48 -17.07 16.21
N GLU A 56 5.64 -16.85 17.23
CA GLU A 56 5.95 -15.92 18.32
C GLU A 56 7.14 -16.43 19.14
N ARG A 57 8.13 -15.57 19.32
CA ARG A 57 9.32 -15.83 20.14
C ARG A 57 9.56 -14.65 21.06
N ASP A 58 9.98 -14.94 22.29
CA ASP A 58 10.24 -13.89 23.30
C ASP A 58 11.34 -12.92 22.91
N THR A 59 12.24 -13.34 22.03
CA THR A 59 13.40 -12.56 21.58
C THR A 59 13.13 -11.69 20.34
N ILE A 60 11.94 -11.81 19.72
CA ILE A 60 11.62 -11.09 18.47
C ILE A 60 10.40 -10.20 18.71
N GLU A 61 10.56 -8.90 18.51
CA GLU A 61 9.44 -7.96 18.56
C GLU A 61 8.54 -8.14 17.32
N SER A 62 7.27 -8.41 17.58
CA SER A 62 6.23 -8.53 16.56
C SER A 62 5.02 -7.64 16.89
N TYR A 63 4.27 -7.21 15.90
CA TYR A 63 3.04 -6.46 16.15
C TYR A 63 1.93 -7.35 16.70
N SER A 64 1.93 -8.63 16.35
CA SER A 64 1.02 -9.62 16.91
C SER A 64 1.23 -9.81 18.43
N ARG A 65 2.43 -9.58 18.94
CA ARG A 65 2.70 -9.58 20.39
C ARG A 65 2.14 -8.33 21.09
N ILE A 66 2.14 -7.18 20.41
CA ILE A 66 1.66 -5.90 20.97
C ILE A 66 0.14 -5.81 20.90
N PHE A 67 -0.47 -6.13 19.77
CA PHE A 67 -1.90 -5.95 19.50
C PHE A 67 -2.70 -7.26 19.46
N GLY A 68 -2.04 -8.39 19.69
CA GLY A 68 -2.58 -9.70 19.38
C GLY A 68 -2.59 -9.96 17.87
N THR A 69 -2.68 -11.22 17.46
CA THR A 69 -2.69 -11.62 16.04
C THR A 69 -3.89 -11.02 15.28
N GLN A 70 -5.07 -11.00 15.91
CA GLN A 70 -6.26 -10.41 15.30
C GLN A 70 -6.16 -8.89 15.20
N GLY A 71 -5.70 -8.21 16.24
CA GLY A 71 -5.53 -6.76 16.26
C GLY A 71 -4.55 -6.30 15.19
N SER A 72 -3.41 -6.98 15.05
CA SER A 72 -2.43 -6.68 13.99
C SER A 72 -3.02 -6.87 12.58
N ALA A 73 -3.77 -7.95 12.37
CA ALA A 73 -4.45 -8.18 11.09
C ALA A 73 -5.49 -7.08 10.78
N MET A 74 -6.22 -6.59 11.79
CA MET A 74 -7.15 -5.46 11.62
C MET A 74 -6.41 -4.16 11.24
N VAL A 75 -5.26 -3.89 11.85
CA VAL A 75 -4.41 -2.76 11.48
C VAL A 75 -3.96 -2.88 10.02
N VAL A 76 -3.53 -4.07 9.59
CA VAL A 76 -3.15 -4.32 8.19
C VAL A 76 -4.33 -4.10 7.25
N MET A 77 -5.54 -4.57 7.59
CA MET A 77 -6.75 -4.31 6.80
C MET A 77 -7.04 -2.82 6.64
N GLY A 78 -6.91 -2.05 7.72
CA GLY A 78 -7.04 -0.60 7.69
C GLY A 78 -6.02 0.05 6.77
N LEU A 79 -4.76 -0.36 6.86
CA LEU A 79 -3.67 0.17 6.03
C LEU A 79 -3.82 -0.20 4.55
N VAL A 80 -4.22 -1.42 4.21
CA VAL A 80 -4.52 -1.82 2.83
C VAL A 80 -5.67 -0.98 2.26
N THR A 81 -6.71 -0.73 3.06
CA THR A 81 -7.83 0.12 2.66
C THR A 81 -7.38 1.57 2.44
N ALA A 82 -6.58 2.12 3.35
CA ALA A 82 -6.02 3.47 3.21
C ALA A 82 -5.10 3.59 1.98
N MET A 83 -4.30 2.56 1.70
CA MET A 83 -3.44 2.50 0.52
C MET A 83 -4.25 2.54 -0.77
N VAL A 84 -5.28 1.71 -0.89
CA VAL A 84 -6.15 1.68 -2.09
C VAL A 84 -6.96 2.97 -2.22
N ALA A 85 -7.47 3.53 -1.13
CA ALA A 85 -8.16 4.82 -1.14
C ALA A 85 -7.22 5.96 -1.61
N ASN A 86 -5.98 5.96 -1.15
CA ASN A 86 -4.98 6.94 -1.60
C ASN A 86 -4.61 6.75 -3.09
N GLN A 87 -4.53 5.52 -3.59
CA GLN A 87 -4.32 5.23 -5.02
C GLN A 87 -5.48 5.79 -5.87
N ILE A 88 -6.73 5.57 -5.44
CA ILE A 88 -7.91 6.13 -6.11
C ILE A 88 -7.87 7.67 -6.09
N TRP A 89 -7.51 8.27 -4.95
CA TRP A 89 -7.36 9.72 -4.85
C TRP A 89 -6.27 10.26 -5.79
N LEU A 90 -5.09 9.62 -5.83
CA LEU A 90 -4.01 9.98 -6.75
C LEU A 90 -4.47 9.89 -8.22
N ILE A 91 -5.19 8.83 -8.60
CA ILE A 91 -5.72 8.66 -9.95
C ILE A 91 -6.74 9.77 -10.28
N ASN A 92 -7.59 10.16 -9.34
CA ASN A 92 -8.50 11.30 -9.54
C ASN A 92 -7.76 12.63 -9.75
N LEU A 93 -6.64 12.86 -9.06
CA LEU A 93 -5.82 14.05 -9.26
C LEU A 93 -5.15 14.04 -10.64
N LEU A 94 -4.69 12.87 -11.10
CA LEU A 94 -4.05 12.72 -12.41
C LEU A 94 -5.03 12.80 -13.58
N SER A 95 -6.30 12.43 -13.38
CA SER A 95 -7.34 12.41 -14.42
C SER A 95 -8.66 13.00 -13.90
N PRO A 96 -8.71 14.33 -13.63
CA PRO A 96 -9.84 14.97 -12.97
C PRO A 96 -11.11 15.00 -13.83
N GLU A 97 -10.98 15.06 -15.15
CA GLU A 97 -12.12 15.15 -16.07
C GLU A 97 -12.84 13.80 -16.24
N LYS A 98 -12.10 12.70 -16.24
CA LYS A 98 -12.66 11.37 -16.49
C LYS A 98 -11.87 10.29 -15.75
N PHE A 99 -12.41 9.86 -14.62
CA PHE A 99 -11.83 8.74 -13.88
C PHE A 99 -11.79 7.46 -14.74
N PRO A 100 -10.61 6.82 -14.89
CA PRO A 100 -10.50 5.58 -15.67
C PRO A 100 -11.09 4.41 -14.88
N VAL A 101 -12.35 4.05 -15.16
CA VAL A 101 -13.13 3.04 -14.42
C VAL A 101 -12.39 1.71 -14.29
N TRP A 102 -11.61 1.30 -15.30
CA TRP A 102 -10.82 0.07 -15.25
C TRP A 102 -9.85 0.04 -14.06
N SER A 103 -9.27 1.20 -13.71
CA SER A 103 -8.34 1.29 -12.58
C SER A 103 -9.03 1.01 -11.26
N GLY A 104 -10.23 1.56 -11.06
CA GLY A 104 -11.05 1.29 -9.88
C GLY A 104 -11.46 -0.18 -9.77
N VAL A 105 -11.80 -0.81 -10.90
CA VAL A 105 -12.13 -2.25 -10.93
C VAL A 105 -10.92 -3.10 -10.52
N VAL A 106 -9.76 -2.85 -11.10
CA VAL A 106 -8.53 -3.60 -10.76
C VAL A 106 -8.16 -3.41 -9.30
N LEU A 107 -8.12 -2.17 -8.81
CA LEU A 107 -7.82 -1.88 -7.40
C LEU A 107 -8.82 -2.54 -6.46
N GLY A 108 -10.11 -2.50 -6.78
CA GLY A 108 -11.17 -3.14 -6.00
C GLY A 108 -11.02 -4.66 -5.92
N LEU A 109 -10.66 -5.32 -7.03
CA LEU A 109 -10.42 -6.77 -7.05
C LEU A 109 -9.24 -7.17 -6.15
N PHE A 110 -8.11 -6.47 -6.23
CA PHE A 110 -6.96 -6.74 -5.38
C PHE A 110 -7.26 -6.41 -3.90
N TRP A 111 -7.99 -5.35 -3.62
CA TRP A 111 -8.46 -5.02 -2.28
C TRP A 111 -9.34 -6.14 -1.70
N LEU A 112 -10.34 -6.62 -2.45
CA LEU A 112 -11.22 -7.71 -2.03
C LEU A 112 -10.44 -9.00 -1.76
N MET A 113 -9.48 -9.33 -2.63
CA MET A 113 -8.60 -10.49 -2.44
C MET A 113 -7.78 -10.37 -1.15
N GLY A 114 -7.18 -9.20 -0.91
CA GLY A 114 -6.44 -8.92 0.31
C GLY A 114 -7.30 -9.00 1.56
N MET A 115 -8.49 -8.39 1.54
CA MET A 115 -9.42 -8.44 2.66
C MET A 115 -9.88 -9.86 2.98
N LYS A 116 -10.23 -10.65 1.96
CA LYS A 116 -10.60 -12.07 2.12
C LYS A 116 -9.49 -12.87 2.80
N GLN A 117 -8.25 -12.67 2.39
CA GLN A 117 -7.11 -13.38 2.96
C GLN A 117 -6.82 -12.95 4.41
N LEU A 118 -6.87 -11.66 4.71
CA LEU A 118 -6.67 -11.13 6.06
C LEU A 118 -7.80 -11.58 7.01
N LEU A 119 -9.06 -11.58 6.55
CA LEU A 119 -10.19 -12.12 7.31
C LEU A 119 -10.07 -13.63 7.56
N ALA A 120 -9.56 -14.39 6.61
CA ALA A 120 -9.30 -15.82 6.83
C ALA A 120 -8.22 -16.02 7.91
N PHE A 121 -7.17 -15.20 7.90
CA PHE A 121 -6.11 -15.24 8.90
C PHE A 121 -6.61 -14.86 10.30
N THR A 122 -7.52 -13.89 10.45
CA THR A 122 -8.09 -13.56 11.79
C THR A 122 -8.86 -14.72 12.40
N LYS A 123 -9.47 -15.60 11.56
CA LYS A 123 -10.23 -16.75 12.03
C LYS A 123 -9.36 -17.97 12.37
N ALA A 124 -8.29 -18.16 11.60
CA ALA A 124 -7.36 -19.29 11.76
C ALA A 124 -5.91 -18.81 11.54
N PRO A 125 -5.32 -18.13 12.52
CA PRO A 125 -3.95 -17.63 12.42
C PRO A 125 -2.96 -18.81 12.34
N SER A 126 -2.05 -18.75 11.37
CA SER A 126 -1.01 -19.77 11.18
C SER A 126 0.16 -19.19 10.38
N THR A 127 1.31 -19.85 10.41
CA THR A 127 2.49 -19.50 9.60
C THR A 127 2.13 -19.40 8.11
N GLN A 128 1.41 -20.40 7.59
CA GLN A 128 0.97 -20.38 6.19
C GLN A 128 0.02 -19.22 5.88
N GLY A 129 -0.87 -18.88 6.84
CA GLY A 129 -1.77 -17.73 6.73
C GLY A 129 -0.98 -16.41 6.65
N ARG A 130 0.06 -16.25 7.48
CA ARG A 130 0.96 -15.09 7.45
C ARG A 130 1.64 -14.95 6.08
N GLU A 131 2.22 -16.02 5.55
CA GLU A 131 2.86 -15.98 4.23
C GLU A 131 1.88 -15.59 3.10
N LYS A 132 0.66 -16.10 3.17
CA LYS A 132 -0.41 -15.73 2.22
C LYS A 132 -0.79 -14.25 2.36
N ASN A 133 -0.86 -13.71 3.60
CA ASN A 133 -1.11 -12.29 3.84
C ASN A 133 -0.01 -11.43 3.22
N GLU A 134 1.26 -11.77 3.49
CA GLU A 134 2.41 -11.04 2.97
C GLU A 134 2.41 -11.00 1.43
N LYS A 135 2.18 -12.14 0.79
CA LYS A 135 2.05 -12.24 -0.67
C LYS A 135 0.86 -11.42 -1.20
N SER A 136 -0.28 -11.50 -0.54
CA SER A 136 -1.50 -10.79 -0.95
C SER A 136 -1.34 -9.26 -0.83
N VAL A 137 -0.76 -8.78 0.27
CA VAL A 137 -0.48 -7.36 0.46
C VAL A 137 0.56 -6.87 -0.54
N ALA A 138 1.64 -7.63 -0.78
CA ALA A 138 2.65 -7.31 -1.79
C ALA A 138 2.04 -7.23 -3.20
N LEU A 139 1.18 -8.17 -3.57
CA LEU A 139 0.48 -8.15 -4.85
C LEU A 139 -0.46 -6.95 -4.98
N THR A 140 -1.21 -6.61 -3.93
CA THR A 140 -2.08 -5.42 -3.94
C THR A 140 -1.27 -4.14 -4.10
N LEU A 141 -0.13 -4.03 -3.43
CA LEU A 141 0.80 -2.92 -3.55
C LEU A 141 1.35 -2.79 -4.99
N LEU A 142 1.89 -3.88 -5.53
CA LEU A 142 2.47 -3.90 -6.88
C LEU A 142 1.42 -3.61 -7.96
N ALA A 143 0.24 -4.24 -7.86
CA ALA A 143 -0.87 -3.97 -8.77
C ALA A 143 -1.30 -2.50 -8.72
N GLY A 144 -1.36 -1.92 -7.53
CA GLY A 144 -1.70 -0.51 -7.35
C GLY A 144 -0.70 0.44 -8.04
N TYR A 145 0.60 0.22 -7.86
CA TYR A 145 1.62 1.00 -8.58
C TYR A 145 1.54 0.78 -10.10
N ALA A 146 1.34 -0.45 -10.56
CA ALA A 146 1.18 -0.75 -11.99
C ALA A 146 -0.05 -0.03 -12.58
N VAL A 147 -1.16 0.04 -11.84
CA VAL A 147 -2.36 0.79 -12.23
C VAL A 147 -2.07 2.28 -12.36
N VAL A 148 -1.41 2.89 -11.38
CA VAL A 148 -1.03 4.32 -11.42
C VAL A 148 -0.14 4.60 -12.62
N ILE A 149 0.87 3.77 -12.86
CA ILE A 149 1.76 3.89 -14.04
C ILE A 149 0.95 3.75 -15.34
N GLY A 150 0.05 2.76 -15.43
CA GLY A 150 -0.82 2.56 -16.60
C GLY A 150 -1.70 3.76 -16.88
N VAL A 151 -2.25 4.41 -15.84
CA VAL A 151 -3.02 5.66 -16.01
C VAL A 151 -2.13 6.77 -16.54
N VAL A 152 -0.96 7.00 -15.98
CA VAL A 152 -0.01 8.03 -16.45
C VAL A 152 0.36 7.79 -17.91
N LEU A 153 0.68 6.56 -18.30
CA LEU A 153 1.02 6.21 -19.67
C LEU A 153 -0.16 6.43 -20.64
N SER A 154 -1.39 6.12 -20.21
CA SER A 154 -2.58 6.33 -21.03
C SER A 154 -2.86 7.83 -21.27
N LEU A 155 -2.58 8.69 -20.29
CA LEU A 155 -2.73 10.14 -20.45
C LEU A 155 -1.69 10.72 -21.40
N HIS A 156 -0.44 10.28 -21.35
CA HIS A 156 0.62 10.73 -22.24
C HIS A 156 0.46 10.17 -23.67
N GLY A 157 -0.01 8.93 -23.82
CA GLY A 157 -0.29 8.32 -25.11
C GLY A 157 -1.41 9.03 -25.91
N SER A 158 -2.36 9.65 -25.21
CA SER A 158 -3.44 10.44 -25.85
C SER A 158 -2.99 11.82 -26.33
N VAL A 159 -1.81 12.30 -25.91
CA VAL A 159 -1.24 13.59 -26.34
C VAL A 159 -0.40 13.44 -27.63
N LEU A 160 -0.01 12.20 -27.98
CA LEU A 160 0.83 11.90 -29.15
C LEU A 160 0.03 11.44 -30.39
N VAL A 161 -1.29 11.42 -30.31
CA VAL A 161 -2.23 11.12 -31.42
C VAL A 161 -3.10 12.35 -31.72
#